data_98bf5205587dfddc7ab93521857e6318
#
_entry.id   98bf5205587dfddc7ab93521857e6318
#
_cell.length_a   1.000
_cell.length_b   1.000
_cell.length_c   1.000
_cell.angle_alpha   90.00
_cell.angle_beta   90.00
_cell.angle_gamma   90.00
#
_symmetry.space_group_name_H-M   'P 1'
#
loop_
_entity.id
_entity.type
_entity.pdbx_description
1 polymer ?
#
loop_
_entity_poly.entity_id
_entity_poly.type
_entity_poly.pdbx_seq_one_letter_code
_entity_poly.pdbx_strand_id
1 'polypeptide(L)'
;MNRNCYDKEMVENFRKQVKEYFVPFANKLHEQRRQRIGVEKLSYIDTDVYFTNGNPAPVETPEEILAAGQKMYNELSPQTKEFFDFMMENELFDVLGRKTKRQGGYMTYIPNFKSPFFFANFNGTSGDVDVITHECGHAFQGYLLRDEE
;
A
#
# COMPACT_ATOMS: atom_id res chain seq x y z
N MET A 1 22.30 20.79 -9.92
CA MET A 1 20.90 21.13 -9.64
C MET A 1 20.43 20.34 -8.45
N ASN A 2 20.00 21.02 -7.40
CA ASN A 2 19.46 20.38 -6.22
C ASN A 2 18.03 19.95 -6.52
N ARG A 3 17.85 18.68 -6.87
CA ARG A 3 16.53 18.09 -7.19
C ARG A 3 15.63 17.96 -5.97
N ASN A 4 16.26 17.89 -4.80
CA ASN A 4 15.58 17.66 -3.54
C ASN A 4 15.45 18.99 -2.82
N CYS A 5 14.27 19.33 -2.37
CA CYS A 5 14.01 20.55 -1.59
C CYS A 5 14.38 20.38 -0.11
N TYR A 6 15.34 19.49 0.21
CA TYR A 6 15.84 19.24 1.56
C TYR A 6 17.36 19.05 1.57
N ASP A 7 17.97 19.30 2.71
CA ASP A 7 19.40 19.17 2.96
C ASP A 7 19.71 18.09 4.02
N LYS A 8 20.98 17.91 4.31
CA LYS A 8 21.44 16.94 5.32
C LYS A 8 20.89 17.23 6.71
N GLU A 9 20.83 18.51 7.10
CA GLU A 9 20.37 18.92 8.42
C GLU A 9 18.89 18.57 8.61
N MET A 10 18.06 18.80 7.61
CA MET A 10 16.65 18.40 7.62
C MET A 10 16.49 16.90 7.79
N VAL A 11 17.28 16.09 7.09
CA VAL A 11 17.26 14.62 7.23
C VAL A 11 17.71 14.19 8.63
N GLU A 12 18.75 14.78 9.17
CA GLU A 12 19.24 14.47 10.53
C GLU A 12 18.20 14.86 11.59
N ASN A 13 17.56 16.02 11.45
CA ASN A 13 16.48 16.43 12.34
C ASN A 13 15.27 15.49 12.25
N PHE A 14 14.84 15.14 11.05
CA PHE A 14 13.76 14.14 10.84
C PHE A 14 14.07 12.81 11.56
N ARG A 15 15.29 12.28 11.36
CA ARG A 15 15.72 11.04 12.03
C ARG A 15 15.73 11.18 13.56
N LYS A 16 16.13 12.33 14.09
CA LYS A 16 16.09 12.62 15.53
C LYS A 16 14.64 12.57 16.04
N GLN A 17 13.71 13.24 15.35
CA GLN A 17 12.29 13.23 15.72
C GLN A 17 11.70 11.81 15.68
N VAL A 18 12.01 11.03 14.64
CA VAL A 18 11.57 9.63 14.54
C VAL A 18 12.11 8.81 15.72
N LYS A 19 13.39 8.93 16.06
CA LYS A 19 13.97 8.20 17.18
C LYS A 19 13.37 8.60 18.53
N GLU A 20 13.06 9.87 18.70
CA GLU A 20 12.55 10.41 19.96
C GLU A 20 11.08 10.06 20.19
N TYR A 21 10.25 10.13 19.15
CA TYR A 21 8.80 9.98 19.28
C TYR A 21 8.24 8.67 18.73
N PHE A 22 8.67 8.24 17.53
CA PHE A 22 8.09 7.07 16.87
C PHE A 22 8.69 5.74 17.33
N VAL A 23 10.00 5.68 17.57
CA VAL A 23 10.64 4.44 18.03
C VAL A 23 10.09 3.96 19.38
N PRO A 24 9.89 4.83 20.41
CA PRO A 24 9.26 4.40 21.66
C PRO A 24 7.81 3.91 21.46
N PHE A 25 7.07 4.53 20.56
CA PHE A 25 5.72 4.09 20.21
C PHE A 25 5.72 2.72 19.53
N ALA A 26 6.56 2.53 18.50
CA ALA A 26 6.71 1.25 17.81
C ALA A 26 7.12 0.13 18.77
N ASN A 27 8.03 0.42 19.74
CA ASN A 27 8.42 -0.53 20.76
C ASN A 27 7.26 -0.97 21.66
N LYS A 28 6.32 -0.07 21.98
CA LYS A 28 5.10 -0.43 22.71
C LYS A 28 4.20 -1.38 21.91
N LEU A 29 4.06 -1.13 20.61
CA LEU A 29 3.29 -2.01 19.72
C LEU A 29 3.93 -3.40 19.61
N HIS A 30 5.26 -3.45 19.47
CA HIS A 30 6.01 -4.71 19.45
C HIS A 30 5.87 -5.47 20.78
N GLU A 31 5.92 -4.78 21.92
CA GLU A 31 5.73 -5.42 23.23
C GLU A 31 4.30 -5.97 23.40
N GLN A 32 3.27 -5.23 22.97
CA GLN A 32 1.91 -5.72 22.94
C GLN A 32 1.75 -6.96 22.04
N ARG A 33 2.40 -6.96 20.87
CA ARG A 33 2.42 -8.12 19.99
C ARG A 33 3.11 -9.31 20.66
N ARG A 34 4.28 -9.12 21.23
CA ARG A 34 5.04 -10.14 21.95
C ARG A 34 4.18 -10.84 23.01
N GLN A 35 3.49 -10.04 23.83
CA GLN A 35 2.59 -10.55 24.88
C GLN A 35 1.41 -11.31 24.28
N ARG A 36 0.81 -10.79 23.19
CA ARG A 36 -0.34 -11.40 22.53
C ARG A 36 -0.03 -12.75 21.93
N ILE A 37 1.14 -12.92 21.28
CA ILE A 37 1.55 -14.20 20.70
C ILE A 37 2.26 -15.12 21.69
N GLY A 38 2.55 -14.66 22.92
CA GLY A 38 3.07 -15.48 24.01
C GLY A 38 4.53 -15.90 23.88
N VAL A 39 5.36 -15.11 23.16
CA VAL A 39 6.79 -15.42 23.02
C VAL A 39 7.64 -14.64 24.04
N GLU A 40 8.77 -15.21 24.45
CA GLU A 40 9.69 -14.53 25.36
C GLU A 40 10.34 -13.31 24.72
N LYS A 41 10.70 -13.42 23.43
CA LYS A 41 11.33 -12.37 22.63
C LYS A 41 10.82 -12.45 21.20
N LEU A 42 10.41 -11.29 20.64
CA LEU A 42 10.14 -11.20 19.20
C LEU A 42 11.43 -11.41 18.40
N SER A 43 11.33 -12.24 17.38
CA SER A 43 12.39 -12.49 16.42
C SER A 43 11.92 -12.05 15.01
N TYR A 44 12.82 -12.14 14.05
CA TYR A 44 12.51 -11.83 12.64
C TYR A 44 11.35 -12.67 12.08
N ILE A 45 11.25 -13.94 12.48
CA ILE A 45 10.17 -14.82 12.00
C ILE A 45 8.79 -14.47 12.57
N ASP A 46 8.74 -13.69 13.65
CA ASP A 46 7.48 -13.27 14.29
C ASP A 46 6.92 -11.96 13.72
N THR A 47 7.63 -11.31 12.78
CA THR A 47 7.29 -9.98 12.28
C THR A 47 5.91 -9.91 11.66
N ASP A 48 5.45 -10.98 11.03
CA ASP A 48 4.16 -11.05 10.35
C ASP A 48 3.09 -11.84 11.13
N VAL A 49 3.38 -12.21 12.38
CA VAL A 49 2.44 -12.90 13.26
C VAL A 49 1.82 -11.89 14.23
N TYR A 50 0.54 -11.62 14.07
CA TYR A 50 -0.19 -10.68 14.94
C TYR A 50 -1.05 -11.39 15.97
N PHE A 51 -1.58 -12.58 15.68
CA PHE A 51 -2.45 -13.37 16.53
C PHE A 51 -2.13 -14.86 16.42
N THR A 52 -2.23 -15.58 17.53
CA THR A 52 -1.93 -17.03 17.59
C THR A 52 -2.94 -17.90 16.83
N ASN A 53 -4.14 -17.39 16.61
CA ASN A 53 -5.22 -18.07 15.85
C ASN A 53 -5.31 -17.63 14.37
N GLY A 54 -4.32 -16.91 13.88
CA GLY A 54 -4.26 -16.40 12.51
C GLY A 54 -4.48 -14.88 12.44
N ASN A 55 -3.81 -14.25 11.49
CA ASN A 55 -3.95 -12.83 11.23
C ASN A 55 -5.33 -12.51 10.62
N PRO A 56 -5.85 -11.29 10.81
CA PRO A 56 -7.00 -10.81 10.07
C PRO A 56 -6.76 -10.92 8.57
N ALA A 57 -7.76 -11.35 7.84
CA ALA A 57 -7.74 -11.45 6.38
C ALA A 57 -9.07 -10.91 5.84
N PRO A 58 -9.09 -10.37 4.61
CA PRO A 58 -10.33 -10.04 3.94
C PRO A 58 -11.19 -11.30 3.81
N VAL A 59 -12.49 -11.15 3.93
CA VAL A 59 -13.47 -12.24 3.69
C VAL A 59 -14.06 -12.17 2.28
N GLU A 60 -13.76 -11.10 1.58
CA GLU A 60 -14.24 -10.77 0.24
C GLU A 60 -13.37 -11.41 -0.86
N THR A 61 -13.95 -11.58 -2.03
CA THR A 61 -13.23 -11.93 -3.25
C THR A 61 -12.36 -10.77 -3.74
N PRO A 62 -11.37 -11.01 -4.62
CA PRO A 62 -10.59 -9.93 -5.23
C PRO A 62 -11.43 -8.83 -5.88
N GLU A 63 -12.53 -9.22 -6.54
CA GLU A 63 -13.49 -8.29 -7.18
C GLU A 63 -14.21 -7.43 -6.14
N GLU A 64 -14.61 -8.02 -5.03
CA GLU A 64 -15.26 -7.30 -3.92
C GLU A 64 -14.28 -6.36 -3.21
N ILE A 65 -13.00 -6.75 -3.09
CA ILE A 65 -11.94 -5.86 -2.56
C ILE A 65 -11.74 -4.65 -3.49
N LEU A 66 -11.73 -4.85 -4.81
CA LEU A 66 -11.66 -3.75 -5.78
C LEU A 66 -12.89 -2.84 -5.69
N ALA A 67 -14.09 -3.42 -5.56
CA ALA A 67 -15.33 -2.65 -5.39
C ALA A 67 -15.34 -1.86 -4.07
N ALA A 68 -14.81 -2.43 -2.98
CA ALA A 68 -14.64 -1.71 -1.72
C ALA A 68 -13.62 -0.56 -1.86
N GLY A 69 -12.53 -0.79 -2.58
CA GLY A 69 -11.56 0.25 -2.95
C GLY A 69 -12.21 1.38 -3.75
N GLN A 70 -13.00 1.05 -4.77
CA GLN A 70 -13.75 2.02 -5.56
C GLN A 70 -14.67 2.88 -4.68
N LYS A 71 -15.42 2.25 -3.78
CA LYS A 71 -16.27 2.98 -2.84
C LYS A 71 -15.47 3.94 -1.97
N MET A 72 -14.37 3.48 -1.40
CA MET A 72 -13.49 4.31 -0.57
C MET A 72 -12.95 5.52 -1.33
N TYR A 73 -12.42 5.32 -2.53
CA TYR A 73 -11.88 6.41 -3.36
C TYR A 73 -12.98 7.37 -3.84
N ASN A 74 -14.20 6.88 -4.09
CA ASN A 74 -15.34 7.70 -4.47
C ASN A 74 -15.82 8.60 -3.33
N GLU A 75 -15.69 8.15 -2.08
CA GLU A 75 -16.04 8.93 -0.89
C GLU A 75 -14.94 9.93 -0.48
N LEU A 76 -13.69 9.71 -0.90
CA LEU A 76 -12.54 10.51 -0.49
C LEU A 76 -12.54 11.89 -1.15
N SER A 77 -12.72 11.97 -2.46
CA SER A 77 -12.85 13.23 -3.22
C SER A 77 -13.43 13.01 -4.62
N PRO A 78 -13.95 14.06 -5.29
CA PRO A 78 -14.36 13.97 -6.69
C PRO A 78 -13.22 13.52 -7.63
N GLN A 79 -11.99 13.97 -7.39
CA GLN A 79 -10.82 13.65 -8.20
C GLN A 79 -10.42 12.18 -8.06
N THR A 80 -10.42 11.66 -6.83
CA THR A 80 -10.11 10.24 -6.59
C THR A 80 -11.22 9.32 -7.11
N LYS A 81 -12.48 9.79 -7.10
CA LYS A 81 -13.60 9.11 -7.75
C LYS A 81 -13.37 8.97 -9.26
N GLU A 82 -13.12 10.10 -9.94
CA GLU A 82 -12.87 10.13 -11.39
C GLU A 82 -11.71 9.19 -11.77
N PHE A 83 -10.62 9.27 -11.02
CA PHE A 83 -9.46 8.41 -11.21
C PHE A 83 -9.80 6.92 -11.07
N PHE A 84 -10.45 6.53 -9.97
CA PHE A 84 -10.69 5.11 -9.72
C PHE A 84 -11.73 4.53 -10.67
N ASP A 85 -12.77 5.31 -11.01
CA ASP A 85 -13.74 4.91 -12.03
C ASP A 85 -13.04 4.73 -13.39
N PHE A 86 -12.14 5.64 -13.79
CA PHE A 86 -11.31 5.49 -14.98
C PHE A 86 -10.49 4.19 -14.98
N MET A 87 -9.87 3.86 -13.85
CA MET A 87 -9.09 2.62 -13.71
C MET A 87 -9.97 1.37 -13.86
N MET A 88 -11.17 1.38 -13.30
CA MET A 88 -12.13 0.26 -13.38
C MET A 88 -12.71 0.10 -14.79
N GLU A 89 -13.14 1.19 -15.41
CA GLU A 89 -13.76 1.20 -16.74
C GLU A 89 -12.80 0.75 -17.85
N ASN A 90 -11.50 1.01 -17.65
CA ASN A 90 -10.47 0.63 -18.63
C ASN A 90 -9.72 -0.67 -18.25
N GLU A 91 -10.20 -1.42 -17.24
CA GLU A 91 -9.61 -2.71 -16.81
C GLU A 91 -8.11 -2.61 -16.49
N LEU A 92 -7.69 -1.53 -15.81
CA LEU A 92 -6.29 -1.22 -15.54
C LEU A 92 -5.73 -1.91 -14.27
N PHE A 93 -6.41 -2.95 -13.79
CA PHE A 93 -6.03 -3.77 -12.66
C PHE A 93 -5.74 -5.21 -13.07
N ASP A 94 -4.50 -5.67 -12.87
CA ASP A 94 -4.14 -7.09 -12.95
C ASP A 94 -3.78 -7.60 -11.56
N VAL A 95 -4.78 -8.07 -10.81
CA VAL A 95 -4.63 -8.44 -9.39
C VAL A 95 -4.56 -9.95 -9.13
N LEU A 96 -5.03 -10.78 -10.06
CA LEU A 96 -5.10 -12.23 -9.85
C LEU A 96 -3.75 -12.91 -10.10
N GLY A 97 -3.35 -13.80 -9.19
CA GLY A 97 -2.19 -14.66 -9.36
C GLY A 97 -2.42 -15.69 -10.48
N ARG A 98 -1.34 -16.02 -11.24
CA ARG A 98 -1.35 -17.09 -12.24
C ARG A 98 0.06 -17.69 -12.41
N LYS A 99 0.14 -18.89 -12.91
CA LYS A 99 1.37 -19.72 -12.94
C LYS A 99 2.61 -19.01 -13.52
N THR A 100 2.45 -18.16 -14.51
CA THR A 100 3.56 -17.47 -15.19
C THR A 100 3.68 -15.99 -14.83
N LYS A 101 2.85 -15.52 -13.89
CA LYS A 101 2.88 -14.12 -13.45
C LYS A 101 4.03 -13.88 -12.50
N ARG A 102 4.76 -12.78 -12.69
CA ARG A 102 5.79 -12.33 -11.76
C ARG A 102 5.19 -12.02 -10.39
N GLN A 103 5.88 -12.38 -9.32
CA GLN A 103 5.49 -12.02 -7.96
C GLN A 103 5.68 -10.52 -7.68
N GLY A 104 4.96 -10.02 -6.66
CA GLY A 104 5.02 -8.64 -6.19
C GLY A 104 3.81 -7.83 -6.62
N GLY A 105 3.80 -6.58 -6.20
CA GLY A 105 2.84 -5.55 -6.58
C GLY A 105 3.59 -4.29 -6.98
N TYR A 106 3.07 -3.55 -7.94
CA TYR A 106 3.57 -2.25 -8.35
C TYR A 106 2.57 -1.51 -9.22
N MET A 107 2.67 -0.20 -9.24
CA MET A 107 2.08 0.63 -10.27
C MET A 107 3.13 0.97 -11.33
N THR A 108 2.74 1.00 -12.59
CA THR A 108 3.52 1.59 -13.67
C THR A 108 2.67 2.57 -14.46
N TYR A 109 3.32 3.56 -15.07
CA TYR A 109 2.66 4.48 -15.98
C TYR A 109 3.01 4.12 -17.42
N ILE A 110 2.01 4.08 -18.30
CA ILE A 110 2.16 3.74 -19.71
C ILE A 110 1.98 5.04 -20.53
N PRO A 111 3.08 5.73 -20.92
CA PRO A 111 3.01 7.07 -21.50
C PRO A 111 2.17 7.17 -22.77
N ASN A 112 2.27 6.18 -23.67
CA ASN A 112 1.55 6.18 -24.94
C ASN A 112 0.02 6.13 -24.77
N PHE A 113 -0.47 5.64 -23.62
CA PHE A 113 -1.89 5.56 -23.28
C PHE A 113 -2.29 6.60 -22.22
N LYS A 114 -1.33 7.41 -21.75
CA LYS A 114 -1.53 8.38 -20.66
C LYS A 114 -2.23 7.74 -19.45
N SER A 115 -1.85 6.53 -19.11
CA SER A 115 -2.57 5.68 -18.17
C SER A 115 -1.67 5.01 -17.16
N PRO A 116 -2.00 5.06 -15.87
CA PRO A 116 -1.42 4.16 -14.89
C PRO A 116 -1.96 2.74 -15.07
N PHE A 117 -1.18 1.75 -14.68
CA PHE A 117 -1.55 0.34 -14.66
C PHE A 117 -1.14 -0.28 -13.32
N PHE A 118 -2.07 -0.97 -12.70
CA PHE A 118 -1.87 -1.61 -11.40
C PHE A 118 -1.64 -3.10 -11.56
N PHE A 119 -0.54 -3.59 -11.02
CA PHE A 119 -0.16 -4.99 -11.03
C PHE A 119 -0.02 -5.49 -9.59
N ALA A 120 -0.67 -6.59 -9.24
CA ALA A 120 -0.56 -7.24 -7.94
C ALA A 120 -0.77 -8.74 -8.05
N ASN A 121 -0.61 -9.45 -6.93
CA ASN A 121 -0.92 -10.87 -6.79
C ASN A 121 -1.69 -11.05 -5.48
N PHE A 122 -3.01 -10.87 -5.52
CA PHE A 122 -3.86 -11.07 -4.36
C PHE A 122 -3.81 -12.52 -3.89
N ASN A 123 -3.70 -12.70 -2.59
CA ASN A 123 -3.50 -13.99 -1.95
C ASN A 123 -4.43 -14.24 -0.76
N GLY A 124 -5.42 -13.37 -0.52
CA GLY A 124 -6.41 -13.50 0.55
C GLY A 124 -5.89 -13.03 1.91
N THR A 125 -4.81 -12.25 1.97
CA THR A 125 -4.30 -11.65 3.22
C THR A 125 -4.61 -10.16 3.31
N SER A 126 -4.42 -9.56 4.50
CA SER A 126 -4.52 -8.11 4.67
C SER A 126 -3.59 -7.32 3.72
N GLY A 127 -2.52 -7.95 3.24
CA GLY A 127 -1.63 -7.37 2.25
C GLY A 127 -2.32 -7.00 0.93
N ASP A 128 -3.43 -7.66 0.57
CA ASP A 128 -4.22 -7.30 -0.62
C ASP A 128 -4.85 -5.90 -0.48
N VAL A 129 -5.32 -5.57 0.73
CA VAL A 129 -5.86 -4.24 1.05
C VAL A 129 -4.74 -3.21 1.11
N ASP A 130 -3.61 -3.57 1.73
CA ASP A 130 -2.45 -2.67 1.84
C ASP A 130 -1.90 -2.30 0.46
N VAL A 131 -1.77 -3.28 -0.45
CA VAL A 131 -1.21 -3.03 -1.78
C VAL A 131 -2.16 -2.19 -2.64
N ILE A 132 -3.48 -2.41 -2.58
CA ILE A 132 -4.42 -1.59 -3.35
C ILE A 132 -4.41 -0.13 -2.88
N THR A 133 -4.39 0.12 -1.58
CA THR A 133 -4.34 1.48 -1.05
C THR A 133 -3.02 2.18 -1.35
N HIS A 134 -1.91 1.45 -1.29
CA HIS A 134 -0.57 1.98 -1.58
C HIS A 134 -0.37 2.29 -3.07
N GLU A 135 -0.57 1.29 -3.92
CA GLU A 135 -0.29 1.43 -5.37
C GLU A 135 -1.30 2.33 -6.08
N CYS A 136 -2.55 2.37 -5.62
CA CYS A 136 -3.51 3.35 -6.14
C CYS A 136 -3.16 4.79 -5.76
N GLY A 137 -2.45 5.01 -4.65
CA GLY A 137 -1.88 6.33 -4.34
C GLY A 137 -0.86 6.78 -5.39
N HIS A 138 0.04 5.90 -5.80
CA HIS A 138 0.98 6.15 -6.89
C HIS A 138 0.27 6.31 -8.25
N ALA A 139 -0.72 5.46 -8.53
CA ALA A 139 -1.51 5.51 -9.75
C ALA A 139 -2.29 6.83 -9.86
N PHE A 140 -2.85 7.31 -8.76
CA PHE A 140 -3.53 8.61 -8.70
C PHE A 140 -2.58 9.77 -9.04
N GLN A 141 -1.36 9.75 -8.50
CA GLN A 141 -0.34 10.74 -8.86
C GLN A 141 -0.05 10.68 -10.37
N GLY A 142 0.18 9.51 -10.94
CA GLY A 142 0.41 9.33 -12.38
C GLY A 142 -0.78 9.79 -13.22
N TYR A 143 -2.00 9.53 -12.76
CA TYR A 143 -3.23 9.99 -13.43
C TYR A 143 -3.35 11.51 -13.46
N LEU A 144 -3.07 12.19 -12.35
CA LEU A 144 -3.12 13.66 -12.28
C LEU A 144 -2.07 14.33 -13.17
N LEU A 145 -0.91 13.68 -13.35
CA LEU A 145 0.20 14.22 -14.15
C LEU A 145 0.15 13.79 -15.62
N ARG A 146 -0.91 13.10 -16.06
CA ARG A 146 -0.99 12.50 -17.41
C ARG A 146 -0.92 13.46 -18.58
N ASP A 147 -1.24 14.72 -18.34
CA ASP A 147 -1.22 15.79 -19.34
C ASP A 147 -0.07 16.80 -19.16
N GLU A 148 0.79 16.58 -18.14
CA GLU A 148 2.00 17.37 -17.92
C GLU A 148 3.15 16.82 -18.80
N GLU A 149 3.99 17.73 -19.36
CA GLU A 149 5.17 17.38 -20.16
C GLU A 149 6.42 17.01 -19.33
#